data_9b711e32763d3910806374a768460bd0
#
_entry.id   9b711e32763d3910806374a768460bd0
#
_cell.length_a   1.000
_cell.length_b   1.000
_cell.length_c   1.000
_cell.angle_alpha   90.00
_cell.angle_beta   90.00
_cell.angle_gamma   90.00
#
_symmetry.space_group_name_H-M   'P 1'
#
loop_
_entity.id
_entity.type
_entity.pdbx_description
1 polymer ?
#
loop_
_entity_poly.entity_id
_entity_poly.type
_entity_poly.pdbx_seq_one_letter_code
_entity_poly.pdbx_strand_id
1 'polypeptide(L)'
;LFATGGAGRIYQASTNAFINTGDGLGMAARAGIPLEDMEFWQFHPTGVAGAGVLITEGVRGEGGILLNADGERFMERYAPTVKDLASRDVVSRAMAMEIYEGRGCGKNKDHVLLKIDHIGAEKIMEKLPGIREISIQFAGIDPIKDPIPVVPTTHYMMGGIPTNYLGEVVVPKDGNPEAVVNGLYAAGEC
;
A
#
# COMPACT_ATOMS: atom_id res chain seq x y z
N LEU A 1 -23.06 -13.31 6.53
CA LEU A 1 -22.09 -12.79 5.58
C LEU A 1 -21.07 -11.95 6.34
N PHE A 2 -19.77 -12.28 6.19
CA PHE A 2 -18.66 -11.39 6.53
C PHE A 2 -18.42 -10.43 5.35
N ALA A 3 -18.38 -9.14 5.63
CA ALA A 3 -18.03 -8.06 4.70
C ALA A 3 -17.44 -6.89 5.52
N THR A 4 -16.51 -7.23 6.41
CA THR A 4 -16.04 -6.36 7.49
C THR A 4 -14.83 -5.50 7.10
N GLY A 5 -14.36 -5.62 5.86
CA GLY A 5 -13.13 -4.97 5.41
C GLY A 5 -11.88 -5.61 5.99
N GLY A 6 -10.74 -5.06 5.63
CA GLY A 6 -9.43 -5.59 5.97
C GLY A 6 -8.94 -5.25 7.38
N ALA A 7 -7.65 -5.46 7.59
CA ALA A 7 -6.96 -5.27 8.86
C ALA A 7 -5.76 -4.29 8.78
N GLY A 8 -5.70 -3.46 7.74
CA GLY A 8 -4.51 -2.61 7.50
C GLY A 8 -4.15 -1.67 8.65
N ARG A 9 -5.09 -1.37 9.56
CA ARG A 9 -4.84 -0.51 10.73
C ARG A 9 -4.12 -1.18 11.90
N ILE A 10 -3.76 -2.44 11.78
CA ILE A 10 -2.80 -3.06 12.70
C ILE A 10 -1.36 -2.56 12.47
N TYR A 11 -1.09 -1.98 11.32
CA TYR A 11 0.21 -1.36 10.99
C TYR A 11 0.22 0.14 11.32
N GLN A 12 1.39 0.64 11.69
CA GLN A 12 1.60 2.04 12.04
C GLN A 12 1.27 2.99 10.86
N ALA A 13 1.73 2.66 9.64
CA ALA A 13 1.44 3.40 8.44
C ALA A 13 0.50 2.58 7.53
N SER A 14 -0.67 3.12 7.23
CA SER A 14 -1.69 2.46 6.44
C SER A 14 -2.52 3.45 5.65
N THR A 15 -2.86 3.09 4.41
CA THR A 15 -3.80 3.85 3.57
C THR A 15 -5.25 3.54 3.90
N ASN A 16 -5.51 2.55 4.76
CA ASN A 16 -6.85 2.10 5.10
C ASN A 16 -7.59 3.08 6.02
N ALA A 17 -8.91 3.05 5.98
CA ALA A 17 -9.76 3.72 6.95
C ALA A 17 -9.51 3.21 8.38
N PHE A 18 -9.72 4.05 9.39
CA PHE A 18 -9.46 3.71 10.80
C PHE A 18 -10.28 2.52 11.31
N ILE A 19 -11.40 2.22 10.66
CA ILE A 19 -12.27 1.09 10.98
C ILE A 19 -11.74 -0.27 10.51
N ASN A 20 -10.71 -0.31 9.66
CA ASN A 20 -10.15 -1.55 9.12
C ASN A 20 -9.17 -2.20 10.11
N THR A 21 -9.71 -2.68 11.21
CA THR A 21 -8.97 -3.22 12.37
C THR A 21 -8.94 -4.75 12.42
N GLY A 22 -9.52 -5.44 11.42
CA GLY A 22 -9.51 -6.90 11.34
C GLY A 22 -10.52 -7.59 12.25
N ASP A 23 -11.59 -6.90 12.64
CA ASP A 23 -12.56 -7.45 13.58
C ASP A 23 -13.22 -8.73 13.05
N GLY A 24 -13.59 -8.76 11.75
CA GLY A 24 -14.15 -9.95 11.12
C GLY A 24 -13.19 -11.14 11.12
N LEU A 25 -11.90 -10.89 10.83
CA LEU A 25 -10.85 -11.93 10.93
C LEU A 25 -10.73 -12.46 12.34
N GLY A 26 -10.72 -11.57 13.34
CA GLY A 26 -10.68 -11.96 14.75
C GLY A 26 -11.91 -12.76 15.17
N MET A 27 -13.10 -12.43 14.68
CA MET A 27 -14.34 -13.17 14.91
C MET A 27 -14.26 -14.57 14.31
N ALA A 28 -13.82 -14.68 13.04
CA ALA A 28 -13.65 -15.95 12.35
C ALA A 28 -12.64 -16.86 13.06
N ALA A 29 -11.47 -16.34 13.40
CA ALA A 29 -10.43 -17.08 14.12
C ALA A 29 -10.92 -17.59 15.49
N ARG A 30 -11.61 -16.76 16.29
CA ARG A 30 -12.19 -17.18 17.57
C ARG A 30 -13.30 -18.23 17.43
N ALA A 31 -13.98 -18.25 16.30
CA ALA A 31 -14.98 -19.27 15.97
C ALA A 31 -14.35 -20.58 15.44
N GLY A 32 -13.03 -20.67 15.33
CA GLY A 32 -12.32 -21.84 14.83
C GLY A 32 -12.29 -21.94 13.31
N ILE A 33 -12.62 -20.87 12.59
CA ILE A 33 -12.48 -20.79 11.14
C ILE A 33 -11.01 -20.49 10.82
N PRO A 34 -10.35 -21.28 9.94
CA PRO A 34 -8.98 -21.00 9.53
C PRO A 34 -8.92 -19.69 8.76
N LEU A 35 -7.76 -19.03 8.82
CA LEU A 35 -7.43 -17.90 7.96
C LEU A 35 -6.35 -18.36 6.99
N GLU A 36 -6.40 -17.86 5.76
CA GLU A 36 -5.51 -18.27 4.67
C GLU A 36 -4.70 -17.08 4.18
N ASP A 37 -3.47 -17.34 3.72
CA ASP A 37 -2.59 -16.37 3.04
C ASP A 37 -2.34 -15.05 3.83
N MET A 38 -2.29 -15.13 5.14
CA MET A 38 -2.18 -13.97 6.03
C MET A 38 -0.87 -13.19 5.88
N GLU A 39 0.16 -13.78 5.27
CA GLU A 39 1.43 -13.13 4.93
C GLU A 39 1.35 -12.24 3.68
N PHE A 40 0.32 -12.38 2.85
CA PHE A 40 0.21 -11.64 1.60
C PHE A 40 -0.41 -10.25 1.81
N TRP A 41 0.42 -9.33 2.28
CA TRP A 41 0.12 -7.92 2.37
C TRP A 41 0.70 -7.16 1.19
N GLN A 42 -0.14 -6.38 0.50
CA GLN A 42 0.33 -5.43 -0.50
C GLN A 42 0.66 -4.11 0.18
N PHE A 43 1.89 -3.64 -0.01
CA PHE A 43 2.29 -2.28 0.37
C PHE A 43 2.16 -1.35 -0.85
N HIS A 44 1.54 -0.20 -0.67
CA HIS A 44 1.57 0.84 -1.68
C HIS A 44 2.88 1.62 -1.54
N PRO A 45 3.66 1.82 -2.63
CA PRO A 45 4.95 2.49 -2.55
C PRO A 45 4.87 3.91 -2.01
N THR A 46 3.85 4.65 -2.39
CA THR A 46 3.78 6.10 -2.20
C THR A 46 2.69 6.51 -1.20
N GLY A 47 2.82 6.09 0.06
CA GLY A 47 2.13 6.74 1.18
C GLY A 47 2.92 7.96 1.65
N VAL A 48 2.24 9.05 2.00
CA VAL A 48 2.87 10.24 2.59
C VAL A 48 3.55 9.86 3.90
N ALA A 49 4.84 10.13 4.02
CA ALA A 49 5.62 9.79 5.21
C ALA A 49 5.01 10.44 6.47
N GLY A 50 4.85 9.65 7.53
CA GLY A 50 4.25 10.07 8.79
C GLY A 50 2.71 10.07 8.80
N ALA A 51 2.04 10.35 7.68
CA ALA A 51 0.56 10.41 7.60
C ALA A 51 -0.06 9.12 7.05
N GLY A 52 0.66 8.36 6.23
CA GLY A 52 0.16 7.15 5.57
C GLY A 52 -0.89 7.41 4.47
N VAL A 53 -1.17 8.67 4.14
CA VAL A 53 -2.16 9.02 3.12
C VAL A 53 -1.66 8.65 1.73
N LEU A 54 -2.53 8.05 0.93
CA LEU A 54 -2.18 7.53 -0.39
C LEU A 54 -1.88 8.64 -1.41
N ILE A 55 -0.69 8.58 -2.00
CA ILE A 55 -0.39 9.23 -3.27
C ILE A 55 -0.54 8.19 -4.38
N THR A 56 -1.55 8.37 -5.24
CA THR A 56 -1.92 7.39 -6.25
C THR A 56 -0.76 7.04 -7.20
N GLU A 57 -0.77 5.81 -7.69
CA GLU A 57 0.19 5.32 -8.69
C GLU A 57 0.20 6.15 -9.98
N GLY A 58 -0.93 6.78 -10.33
CA GLY A 58 -1.05 7.67 -11.47
C GLY A 58 -0.01 8.79 -11.50
N VAL A 59 0.48 9.22 -10.33
CA VAL A 59 1.56 10.22 -10.23
C VAL A 59 2.85 9.73 -10.90
N ARG A 60 3.22 8.47 -10.69
CA ARG A 60 4.38 7.85 -11.36
C ARG A 60 4.09 7.65 -12.86
N GLY A 61 2.85 7.32 -13.21
CA GLY A 61 2.37 7.24 -14.59
C GLY A 61 2.46 8.56 -15.34
N GLU A 62 2.24 9.69 -14.68
CA GLU A 62 2.39 11.04 -15.27
C GLU A 62 3.86 11.52 -15.32
N GLY A 63 4.80 10.72 -14.85
CA GLY A 63 6.24 10.98 -14.93
C GLY A 63 6.92 11.26 -13.60
N GLY A 64 6.25 11.01 -12.46
CA GLY A 64 6.86 11.11 -11.14
C GLY A 64 8.00 10.10 -10.96
N ILE A 65 9.10 10.53 -10.33
CA ILE A 65 10.29 9.71 -10.08
C ILE A 65 10.60 9.62 -8.59
N LEU A 66 11.20 8.50 -8.18
CA LEU A 66 11.62 8.26 -6.80
C LEU A 66 13.11 8.53 -6.65
N LEU A 67 13.46 9.33 -5.62
CA LEU A 67 14.84 9.71 -5.31
C LEU A 67 15.19 9.29 -3.89
N ASN A 68 16.42 8.79 -3.70
CA ASN A 68 17.02 8.59 -2.39
C ASN A 68 17.72 9.88 -1.87
N ALA A 69 18.37 9.79 -0.72
CA ALA A 69 19.07 10.95 -0.10
C ALA A 69 20.24 11.48 -0.94
N ASP A 70 20.82 10.65 -1.79
CA ASP A 70 21.92 11.04 -2.67
C ASP A 70 21.42 11.73 -3.96
N GLY A 71 20.09 11.85 -4.12
CA GLY A 71 19.44 12.39 -5.32
C GLY A 71 19.40 11.38 -6.49
N GLU A 72 19.74 10.13 -6.23
CA GLU A 72 19.73 9.06 -7.23
C GLU A 72 18.30 8.61 -7.51
N ARG A 73 17.94 8.45 -8.78
CA ARG A 73 16.74 7.75 -9.23
C ARG A 73 16.98 6.24 -9.12
N PHE A 74 16.93 5.72 -7.88
CA PHE A 74 17.36 4.36 -7.54
C PHE A 74 16.58 3.26 -8.28
N MET A 75 15.36 3.52 -8.76
CA MET A 75 14.59 2.53 -9.52
C MET A 75 15.26 2.14 -10.85
N GLU A 76 16.17 2.95 -11.39
CA GLU A 76 16.98 2.57 -12.56
C GLU A 76 17.92 1.40 -12.28
N ARG A 77 18.33 1.22 -11.03
CA ARG A 77 19.17 0.12 -10.56
C ARG A 77 18.35 -1.15 -10.27
N TYR A 78 17.16 -1.00 -9.67
CA TYR A 78 16.31 -2.14 -9.28
C TYR A 78 15.45 -2.69 -10.43
N ALA A 79 15.01 -1.83 -11.34
CA ALA A 79 14.14 -2.18 -12.45
C ALA A 79 14.51 -1.37 -13.72
N PRO A 80 15.65 -1.65 -14.38
CA PRO A 80 16.22 -0.80 -15.44
C PRO A 80 15.27 -0.51 -16.61
N THR A 81 14.37 -1.45 -16.93
CA THR A 81 13.45 -1.33 -18.07
C THR A 81 12.24 -0.45 -17.75
N VAL A 82 11.55 -0.72 -16.65
CA VAL A 82 10.28 -0.06 -16.31
C VAL A 82 10.44 1.01 -15.23
N LYS A 83 11.57 1.03 -14.55
CA LYS A 83 11.95 2.03 -13.53
C LYS A 83 10.83 2.23 -12.51
N ASP A 84 10.40 3.47 -12.28
CA ASP A 84 9.36 3.83 -11.31
C ASP A 84 7.96 3.25 -11.66
N LEU A 85 7.78 2.69 -12.85
CA LEU A 85 6.56 2.01 -13.28
C LEU A 85 6.59 0.48 -13.03
N ALA A 86 7.59 -0.02 -12.30
CA ALA A 86 7.61 -1.40 -11.85
C ALA A 86 6.40 -1.70 -10.94
N SER A 87 6.08 -2.97 -10.76
CA SER A 87 5.00 -3.42 -9.88
C SER A 87 5.18 -2.90 -8.45
N ARG A 88 4.08 -2.72 -7.73
CA ARG A 88 4.06 -2.13 -6.38
C ARG A 88 5.01 -2.82 -5.40
N ASP A 89 5.07 -4.14 -5.46
CA ASP A 89 5.94 -4.95 -4.59
C ASP A 89 7.44 -4.73 -4.89
N VAL A 90 7.80 -4.62 -6.17
CA VAL A 90 9.19 -4.31 -6.57
C VAL A 90 9.59 -2.92 -6.11
N VAL A 91 8.74 -1.92 -6.35
CA VAL A 91 9.02 -0.53 -5.92
C VAL A 91 9.08 -0.44 -4.40
N SER A 92 8.13 -1.03 -3.68
CA SER A 92 8.10 -1.00 -2.21
C SER A 92 9.33 -1.65 -1.59
N ARG A 93 9.77 -2.81 -2.12
CA ARG A 93 11.01 -3.47 -1.66
C ARG A 93 12.24 -2.64 -1.96
N ALA A 94 12.33 -2.05 -3.15
CA ALA A 94 13.43 -1.17 -3.51
C ALA A 94 13.54 0.03 -2.55
N MET A 95 12.42 0.70 -2.25
CA MET A 95 12.36 1.78 -1.28
C MET A 95 12.78 1.33 0.12
N ALA A 96 12.30 0.17 0.57
CA ALA A 96 12.66 -0.39 1.87
C ALA A 96 14.18 -0.68 1.94
N MET A 97 14.78 -1.19 0.87
CA MET A 97 16.24 -1.42 0.80
C MET A 97 17.02 -0.10 0.85
N GLU A 98 16.59 0.95 0.13
CA GLU A 98 17.24 2.27 0.21
C GLU A 98 17.22 2.82 1.64
N ILE A 99 16.08 2.72 2.32
CA ILE A 99 15.93 3.14 3.72
C ILE A 99 16.81 2.28 4.65
N TYR A 100 16.75 0.97 4.52
CA TYR A 100 17.50 0.02 5.35
C TYR A 100 19.02 0.20 5.22
N GLU A 101 19.52 0.45 4.02
CA GLU A 101 20.93 0.68 3.75
C GLU A 101 21.40 2.12 4.07
N GLY A 102 20.53 2.94 4.67
CA GLY A 102 20.86 4.27 5.15
C GLY A 102 20.84 5.38 4.10
N ARG A 103 20.31 5.10 2.90
CA ARG A 103 20.09 6.09 1.82
C ARG A 103 18.71 6.73 1.86
N GLY A 104 17.94 6.49 2.92
CA GLY A 104 16.71 7.22 3.19
C GLY A 104 16.93 8.71 3.41
N CYS A 105 15.89 9.50 3.16
CA CYS A 105 15.85 10.94 3.30
C CYS A 105 15.39 11.38 4.70
N GLY A 106 15.60 12.67 5.00
CA GLY A 106 15.22 13.28 6.27
C GLY A 106 16.17 12.95 7.42
N LYS A 107 15.85 13.53 8.59
CA LYS A 107 16.69 13.38 9.80
C LYS A 107 16.80 11.93 10.27
N ASN A 108 15.71 11.18 10.12
CA ASN A 108 15.61 9.78 10.57
C ASN A 108 15.98 8.77 9.47
N LYS A 109 16.21 9.23 8.24
CA LYS A 109 16.47 8.38 7.06
C LYS A 109 15.37 7.33 6.81
N ASP A 110 14.12 7.68 7.06
CA ASP A 110 12.97 6.78 7.14
C ASP A 110 12.01 6.85 5.94
N HIS A 111 12.33 7.66 4.92
CA HIS A 111 11.51 7.83 3.73
C HIS A 111 12.38 8.08 2.49
N VAL A 112 11.75 8.10 1.32
CA VAL A 112 12.35 8.55 0.06
C VAL A 112 11.52 9.70 -0.50
N LEU A 113 11.95 10.32 -1.60
CA LEU A 113 11.31 11.48 -2.18
C LEU A 113 10.64 11.13 -3.50
N LEU A 114 9.37 11.50 -3.65
CA LEU A 114 8.64 11.47 -4.91
C LEU A 114 8.70 12.86 -5.56
N LYS A 115 9.50 12.98 -6.60
CA LYS A 115 9.72 14.22 -7.34
C LYS A 115 8.78 14.33 -8.53
N ILE A 116 8.05 15.44 -8.64
CA ILE A 116 7.12 15.73 -9.75
C ILE A 116 7.23 17.15 -10.30
N ASP A 117 7.96 18.06 -9.65
CA ASP A 117 8.14 19.45 -10.08
C ASP A 117 8.64 19.59 -11.53
N HIS A 118 9.47 18.65 -12.00
CA HIS A 118 9.96 18.59 -13.37
C HIS A 118 8.88 18.35 -14.44
N ILE A 119 7.68 17.88 -14.05
CA ILE A 119 6.54 17.69 -14.94
C ILE A 119 5.94 19.05 -15.38
N GLY A 120 6.15 20.08 -14.58
CA GLY A 120 5.66 21.44 -14.78
C GLY A 120 4.36 21.74 -14.02
N ALA A 121 4.28 22.96 -13.49
CA ALA A 121 3.18 23.39 -12.64
C ALA A 121 1.81 23.31 -13.33
N GLU A 122 1.72 23.65 -14.60
CA GLU A 122 0.47 23.62 -15.37
C GLU A 122 -0.09 22.19 -15.44
N LYS A 123 0.74 21.22 -15.81
CA LYS A 123 0.34 19.81 -15.88
C LYS A 123 -0.03 19.24 -14.51
N ILE A 124 0.68 19.63 -13.44
CA ILE A 124 0.35 19.21 -12.08
C ILE A 124 -1.03 19.76 -11.67
N MET A 125 -1.31 21.01 -11.93
CA MET A 125 -2.60 21.63 -11.62
C MET A 125 -3.75 21.04 -12.43
N GLU A 126 -3.51 20.70 -13.69
CA GLU A 126 -4.54 20.10 -14.56
C GLU A 126 -4.84 18.63 -14.21
N LYS A 127 -3.79 17.80 -14.08
CA LYS A 127 -3.92 16.34 -13.99
C LYS A 127 -3.85 15.78 -12.59
N LEU A 128 -3.20 16.48 -11.68
CA LEU A 128 -2.91 16.02 -10.32
C LEU A 128 -3.35 17.02 -9.22
N PRO A 129 -4.50 17.75 -9.38
CA PRO A 129 -4.90 18.78 -8.41
C PRO A 129 -5.11 18.21 -7.01
N GLY A 130 -5.78 17.06 -6.88
CA GLY A 130 -5.99 16.40 -5.59
C GLY A 130 -4.68 15.91 -4.93
N ILE A 131 -3.67 15.55 -5.71
CA ILE A 131 -2.35 15.17 -5.19
C ILE A 131 -1.63 16.39 -4.60
N ARG A 132 -1.74 17.55 -5.28
CA ARG A 132 -1.20 18.79 -4.74
C ARG A 132 -1.84 19.15 -3.40
N GLU A 133 -3.18 19.08 -3.31
CA GLU A 133 -3.91 19.35 -2.06
C GLU A 133 -3.50 18.39 -0.93
N ILE A 134 -3.46 17.08 -1.20
CA ILE A 134 -3.02 16.07 -0.24
C ILE A 134 -1.59 16.35 0.24
N SER A 135 -0.67 16.68 -0.67
CA SER A 135 0.73 16.95 -0.31
C SER A 135 0.85 18.19 0.57
N ILE A 136 0.13 19.26 0.28
CA ILE A 136 0.11 20.47 1.11
C ILE A 136 -0.50 20.17 2.47
N GLN A 137 -1.63 19.47 2.50
CA GLN A 137 -2.36 19.21 3.74
C GLN A 137 -1.64 18.23 4.67
N PHE A 138 -1.05 17.17 4.16
CA PHE A 138 -0.51 16.06 4.96
C PHE A 138 1.00 16.03 5.05
N ALA A 139 1.71 16.60 4.08
CA ALA A 139 3.17 16.71 4.11
C ALA A 139 3.66 18.15 4.36
N GLY A 140 2.79 19.16 4.24
CA GLY A 140 3.18 20.56 4.32
C GLY A 140 4.01 21.04 3.12
N ILE A 141 3.94 20.32 1.99
CA ILE A 141 4.80 20.51 0.82
C ILE A 141 3.95 20.81 -0.42
N ASP A 142 4.29 21.88 -1.15
CA ASP A 142 3.75 22.12 -2.49
C ASP A 142 4.59 21.34 -3.51
N PRO A 143 4.05 20.28 -4.13
CA PRO A 143 4.79 19.41 -5.02
C PRO A 143 5.21 20.06 -6.36
N ILE A 144 4.75 21.27 -6.62
CA ILE A 144 5.25 22.11 -7.73
C ILE A 144 6.68 22.62 -7.45
N LYS A 145 7.06 22.71 -6.17
CA LYS A 145 8.33 23.30 -5.72
C LYS A 145 9.29 22.26 -5.16
N ASP A 146 8.78 21.37 -4.33
CA ASP A 146 9.58 20.42 -3.55
C ASP A 146 9.04 19.00 -3.70
N PRO A 147 9.88 17.97 -3.63
CA PRO A 147 9.44 16.57 -3.72
C PRO A 147 8.68 16.13 -2.46
N ILE A 148 7.73 15.21 -2.65
CA ILE A 148 6.86 14.69 -1.60
C ILE A 148 7.61 13.58 -0.84
N PRO A 149 7.71 13.61 0.50
CA PRO A 149 8.26 12.51 1.28
C PRO A 149 7.27 11.33 1.27
N VAL A 150 7.73 10.15 0.84
CA VAL A 150 6.91 8.95 0.72
C VAL A 150 7.60 7.73 1.32
N VAL A 151 6.79 6.80 1.81
CA VAL A 151 7.25 5.53 2.41
C VAL A 151 6.30 4.40 2.00
N PRO A 152 6.79 3.17 1.84
CA PRO A 152 5.91 2.01 1.64
C PRO A 152 4.90 1.90 2.78
N THR A 153 3.62 1.82 2.44
CA THR A 153 2.51 1.89 3.39
C THR A 153 1.56 0.74 3.15
N THR A 154 1.10 0.08 4.22
CA THR A 154 0.14 -1.02 4.12
C THR A 154 -1.12 -0.57 3.39
N HIS A 155 -1.52 -1.34 2.37
CA HIS A 155 -2.58 -0.93 1.45
C HIS A 155 -3.70 -1.95 1.32
N TYR A 156 -3.37 -3.23 1.09
CA TYR A 156 -4.37 -4.28 0.87
C TYR A 156 -3.91 -5.62 1.45
N MET A 157 -4.83 -6.30 2.11
CA MET A 157 -4.65 -7.67 2.59
C MET A 157 -5.25 -8.65 1.59
N MET A 158 -4.44 -9.50 0.93
CA MET A 158 -4.92 -10.48 -0.02
C MET A 158 -5.48 -11.73 0.64
N GLY A 159 -4.90 -12.14 1.77
CA GLY A 159 -5.39 -13.24 2.58
C GLY A 159 -6.65 -12.89 3.37
N GLY A 160 -7.15 -13.83 4.14
CA GLY A 160 -8.32 -13.62 4.99
C GLY A 160 -9.11 -14.89 5.26
N ILE A 161 -10.42 -14.77 5.31
CA ILE A 161 -11.37 -15.89 5.48
C ILE A 161 -11.46 -16.65 4.16
N PRO A 162 -11.06 -17.93 4.09
CA PRO A 162 -11.06 -18.70 2.85
C PRO A 162 -12.48 -18.94 2.35
N THR A 163 -12.69 -18.76 1.05
CA THR A 163 -13.97 -19.01 0.39
C THR A 163 -13.80 -19.78 -0.91
N ASN A 164 -14.83 -20.49 -1.33
CA ASN A 164 -14.94 -20.96 -2.69
C ASN A 164 -15.39 -19.83 -3.64
N TYR A 165 -15.53 -20.14 -4.94
CA TYR A 165 -15.94 -19.15 -5.96
C TYR A 165 -17.37 -18.63 -5.80
N LEU A 166 -18.19 -19.24 -4.95
CA LEU A 166 -19.56 -18.78 -4.60
C LEU A 166 -19.55 -17.87 -3.36
N GLY A 167 -18.38 -17.64 -2.76
CA GLY A 167 -18.23 -16.86 -1.53
C GLY A 167 -18.62 -17.61 -0.27
N GLU A 168 -18.83 -18.93 -0.34
CA GLU A 168 -19.09 -19.77 0.81
C GLU A 168 -17.79 -20.02 1.58
N VAL A 169 -17.82 -19.82 2.88
CA VAL A 169 -16.64 -20.03 3.74
C VAL A 169 -16.29 -21.52 3.78
N VAL A 170 -15.02 -21.84 3.52
CA VAL A 170 -14.52 -23.20 3.54
C VAL A 170 -13.69 -23.48 4.79
N VAL A 171 -13.88 -24.68 5.35
CA VAL A 171 -13.07 -25.22 6.45
C VAL A 171 -12.73 -26.66 6.11
N PRO A 172 -11.47 -26.99 5.79
CA PRO A 172 -11.06 -28.34 5.44
C PRO A 172 -11.49 -29.34 6.51
N LYS A 173 -12.23 -30.39 6.12
CA LYS A 173 -12.77 -31.37 7.04
C LYS A 173 -12.87 -32.76 6.39
N ASP A 174 -12.51 -33.81 7.14
CA ASP A 174 -12.66 -35.21 6.76
C ASP A 174 -12.07 -35.57 5.37
N GLY A 175 -10.90 -34.94 5.05
CA GLY A 175 -10.22 -35.13 3.76
C GLY A 175 -10.80 -34.31 2.59
N ASN A 176 -11.85 -33.54 2.82
CA ASN A 176 -12.37 -32.57 1.86
C ASN A 176 -11.78 -31.18 2.14
N PRO A 177 -10.91 -30.66 1.26
CA PRO A 177 -10.31 -29.32 1.42
C PRO A 177 -11.31 -28.18 1.22
N GLU A 178 -12.43 -28.43 0.51
CA GLU A 178 -13.45 -27.46 0.16
C GLU A 178 -14.78 -27.66 0.92
N ALA A 179 -14.71 -28.26 2.11
CA ALA A 179 -15.90 -28.43 2.94
C ALA A 179 -16.43 -27.06 3.39
N VAL A 180 -17.70 -26.76 3.05
CA VAL A 180 -18.31 -25.46 3.33
C VAL A 180 -18.91 -25.39 4.73
N VAL A 181 -18.90 -24.19 5.30
CA VAL A 181 -19.67 -23.85 6.50
C VAL A 181 -21.04 -23.38 6.06
N ASN A 182 -22.06 -24.24 6.23
CA ASN A 182 -23.41 -23.97 5.73
C ASN A 182 -23.97 -22.63 6.24
N GLY A 183 -24.40 -21.79 5.31
CA GLY A 183 -25.01 -20.49 5.59
C GLY A 183 -24.02 -19.39 5.95
N LEU A 184 -22.70 -19.64 5.88
CA LEU A 184 -21.68 -18.66 6.14
C LEU A 184 -20.97 -18.25 4.82
N TYR A 185 -20.86 -16.94 4.61
CA TYR A 185 -20.27 -16.33 3.41
C TYR A 185 -19.28 -15.24 3.81
N ALA A 186 -18.28 -15.01 2.97
CA ALA A 186 -17.37 -13.87 3.10
C ALA A 186 -17.14 -13.21 1.73
N ALA A 187 -17.01 -11.90 1.73
CA ALA A 187 -16.76 -11.11 0.52
C ALA A 187 -16.03 -9.80 0.84
N GLY A 188 -15.18 -9.36 -0.09
CA GLY A 188 -14.35 -8.17 0.06
C GLY A 188 -13.00 -8.49 0.69
N GLU A 189 -12.41 -7.53 1.36
CA GLU A 189 -11.09 -7.62 2.00
C GLU A 189 -11.20 -8.15 3.45
N CYS A 190 -11.86 -9.28 3.68
CA CYS A 190 -12.01 -9.83 5.04
C CYS A 190 -11.43 -11.23 5.24
#